data_3e97389f274d5b8c43e8be5d015d1975
#
_entry.id   3e97389f274d5b8c43e8be5d015d1975
#
_cell.length_a   1.000
_cell.length_b   1.000
_cell.length_c   1.000
_cell.angle_alpha   90.00
_cell.angle_beta   90.00
_cell.angle_gamma   90.00
#
_symmetry.space_group_name_H-M   'P 1'
#
loop_
_entity.id
_entity.type
_entity.pdbx_description
1 polymer ?
#
loop_
_entity_poly.entity_id
_entity_poly.type
_entity_poly.pdbx_seq_one_letter_code
_entity_poly.pdbx_strand_id
1 'polypeptide(L)'
;TAPIYKNVPEKPVVQRLAQSPGPTRVAIIVGHRNSDSGAVCDDGLTEVEVNADIAERVYAQLTAQGIHTDLLDEFDPHLTNYYGTALISIHADSCVYYNDLATGFKIAGSSFTDSSQLSICVESAYRDATQMFYHENTITPHMTDYHAFREIAPGVPAIIIETGFMNLDRQMITTQADVPAAGIANGILCFLDKQ
;
A
#
# COMPACT_ATOMS: atom_id res chain seq x y z
N THR A 1 -46.25 -48.55 1.44
CA THR A 1 -45.83 -47.63 0.32
C THR A 1 -44.68 -46.76 0.82
N ALA A 2 -43.45 -47.08 0.34
CA ALA A 2 -42.27 -46.32 0.63
C ALA A 2 -42.21 -45.08 -0.26
N PRO A 3 -41.71 -43.94 0.23
CA PRO A 3 -41.61 -42.71 -0.55
C PRO A 3 -40.49 -42.83 -1.60
N ILE A 4 -40.81 -42.49 -2.84
CA ILE A 4 -39.89 -42.41 -3.96
C ILE A 4 -39.13 -41.10 -3.83
N TYR A 5 -37.85 -41.15 -3.45
CA TYR A 5 -36.96 -39.98 -3.53
C TYR A 5 -36.65 -39.71 -5.01
N LYS A 6 -37.15 -38.59 -5.54
CA LYS A 6 -36.77 -38.11 -6.85
C LYS A 6 -35.32 -37.65 -6.79
N ASN A 7 -34.48 -38.22 -7.64
CA ASN A 7 -33.12 -37.76 -7.88
C ASN A 7 -33.14 -36.30 -8.33
N VAL A 8 -32.66 -35.39 -7.48
CA VAL A 8 -32.36 -34.00 -7.85
C VAL A 8 -31.02 -34.05 -8.61
N PRO A 9 -30.95 -33.55 -9.83
CA PRO A 9 -29.68 -33.50 -10.54
C PRO A 9 -28.71 -32.55 -9.80
N GLU A 10 -27.53 -33.05 -9.43
CA GLU A 10 -26.45 -32.24 -8.90
C GLU A 10 -26.08 -31.16 -9.93
N LYS A 11 -26.09 -29.90 -9.48
CA LYS A 11 -25.60 -28.79 -10.31
C LYS A 11 -24.11 -29.04 -10.60
N PRO A 12 -23.67 -28.86 -11.85
CA PRO A 12 -22.24 -29.03 -12.17
C PRO A 12 -21.43 -28.05 -11.32
N VAL A 13 -20.47 -28.59 -10.56
CA VAL A 13 -19.45 -27.81 -9.88
C VAL A 13 -18.59 -27.19 -10.98
N VAL A 14 -18.81 -25.90 -11.23
CA VAL A 14 -17.91 -25.13 -12.10
C VAL A 14 -16.58 -25.03 -11.35
N GLN A 15 -15.64 -25.92 -11.65
CA GLN A 15 -14.26 -25.74 -11.25
C GLN A 15 -13.80 -24.43 -11.89
N ARG A 16 -13.61 -23.39 -11.05
CA ARG A 16 -12.79 -22.24 -11.46
C ARG A 16 -11.41 -22.82 -11.78
N LEU A 17 -11.08 -22.86 -13.04
CA LEU A 17 -9.69 -23.06 -13.47
C LEU A 17 -8.88 -22.00 -12.74
N ALA A 18 -7.96 -22.42 -11.87
CA ALA A 18 -6.98 -21.52 -11.31
C ALA A 18 -6.24 -20.88 -12.49
N GLN A 19 -6.49 -19.60 -12.72
CA GLN A 19 -5.72 -18.87 -13.71
C GLN A 19 -4.29 -18.91 -13.19
N SER A 20 -3.36 -19.34 -14.04
CA SER A 20 -1.93 -19.22 -13.73
C SER A 20 -1.68 -17.78 -13.30
N PRO A 21 -1.05 -17.54 -12.14
CA PRO A 21 -0.75 -16.19 -11.74
C PRO A 21 0.03 -15.53 -12.89
N GLY A 22 -0.46 -14.40 -13.38
CA GLY A 22 0.26 -13.57 -14.33
C GLY A 22 1.62 -13.17 -13.73
N PRO A 23 2.53 -12.59 -14.52
CA PRO A 23 3.81 -12.15 -13.99
C PRO A 23 3.60 -11.24 -12.80
N THR A 24 4.35 -11.46 -11.71
CA THR A 24 4.33 -10.63 -10.50
C THR A 24 4.52 -9.16 -10.89
N ARG A 25 3.53 -8.35 -10.59
CA ARG A 25 3.51 -6.93 -10.92
C ARG A 25 2.99 -6.11 -9.74
N VAL A 26 3.75 -5.11 -9.32
CA VAL A 26 3.44 -4.26 -8.16
C VAL A 26 3.30 -2.81 -8.62
N ALA A 27 2.27 -2.10 -8.15
CA ALA A 27 2.15 -0.66 -8.33
C ALA A 27 2.58 0.06 -7.05
N ILE A 28 3.39 1.10 -7.22
CA ILE A 28 3.74 2.09 -6.20
C ILE A 28 3.15 3.43 -6.64
N ILE A 29 2.23 3.99 -5.88
CA ILE A 29 1.74 5.35 -6.08
C ILE A 29 2.60 6.30 -5.26
N VAL A 30 3.09 7.34 -5.90
CA VAL A 30 3.70 8.49 -5.22
C VAL A 30 2.59 9.46 -4.84
N GLY A 31 2.23 9.47 -3.56
CA GLY A 31 1.17 10.35 -3.05
C GLY A 31 1.40 11.81 -3.46
N HIS A 32 0.35 12.48 -3.89
CA HIS A 32 0.31 13.87 -4.36
C HIS A 32 1.04 14.15 -5.69
N ARG A 33 1.88 13.25 -6.22
CA ARG A 33 2.67 13.53 -7.42
C ARG A 33 1.77 13.88 -8.62
N ASN A 34 2.09 14.99 -9.29
CA ASN A 34 1.35 15.57 -10.42
C ASN A 34 -0.11 15.96 -10.09
N SER A 35 -0.44 16.13 -8.81
CA SER A 35 -1.74 16.62 -8.32
C SER A 35 -1.59 17.90 -7.51
N ASP A 36 -0.95 17.81 -6.34
CA ASP A 36 -0.73 18.93 -5.43
C ASP A 36 0.53 18.70 -4.57
N SER A 37 0.78 19.56 -3.59
CA SER A 37 1.97 19.45 -2.73
C SER A 37 1.79 18.49 -1.55
N GLY A 38 0.54 18.09 -1.22
CA GLY A 38 0.23 17.54 0.09
C GLY A 38 0.51 18.55 1.21
N ALA A 39 0.85 18.08 2.38
CA ALA A 39 1.26 18.91 3.50
C ALA A 39 2.53 19.72 3.15
N VAL A 40 2.58 20.96 3.69
CA VAL A 40 3.73 21.86 3.49
C VAL A 40 4.26 22.32 4.84
N CYS A 41 5.55 22.14 5.08
CA CYS A 41 6.24 22.59 6.26
C CYS A 41 6.59 24.09 6.19
N ASP A 42 6.85 24.73 7.32
CA ASP A 42 7.19 26.15 7.40
C ASP A 42 8.48 26.50 6.62
N ASP A 43 9.37 25.57 6.45
CA ASP A 43 10.62 25.74 5.67
C ASP A 43 10.48 25.39 4.19
N GLY A 44 9.27 25.05 3.75
CA GLY A 44 8.94 24.78 2.36
C GLY A 44 9.02 23.31 1.94
N LEU A 45 9.46 22.38 2.79
CA LEU A 45 9.40 20.94 2.48
C LEU A 45 7.95 20.52 2.25
N THR A 46 7.71 19.80 1.17
CA THR A 46 6.38 19.32 0.80
C THR A 46 6.26 17.81 1.01
N GLU A 47 5.04 17.34 1.26
CA GLU A 47 4.76 15.91 1.38
C GLU A 47 5.10 15.15 0.10
N VAL A 48 4.78 15.71 -1.06
CA VAL A 48 5.09 15.09 -2.36
C VAL A 48 6.60 14.85 -2.56
N GLU A 49 7.47 15.76 -2.05
CA GLU A 49 8.93 15.55 -2.11
C GLU A 49 9.37 14.36 -1.24
N VAL A 50 8.81 14.23 -0.04
CA VAL A 50 9.07 13.10 0.86
C VAL A 50 8.58 11.79 0.25
N ASN A 51 7.33 11.79 -0.24
CA ASN A 51 6.71 10.62 -0.86
C ASN A 51 7.50 10.16 -2.10
N ALA A 52 7.94 11.10 -2.94
CA ALA A 52 8.70 10.78 -4.15
C ALA A 52 10.06 10.14 -3.82
N ASP A 53 10.82 10.69 -2.87
CA ASP A 53 12.12 10.15 -2.48
C ASP A 53 11.99 8.70 -1.94
N ILE A 54 11.01 8.45 -1.06
CA ILE A 54 10.78 7.11 -0.52
C ILE A 54 10.29 6.15 -1.62
N ALA A 55 9.30 6.55 -2.43
CA ALA A 55 8.72 5.70 -3.45
C ALA A 55 9.72 5.31 -4.55
N GLU A 56 10.57 6.23 -4.98
CA GLU A 56 11.62 5.97 -5.96
C GLU A 56 12.66 4.97 -5.43
N ARG A 57 12.98 5.03 -4.14
CA ARG A 57 13.87 4.05 -3.49
C ARG A 57 13.21 2.68 -3.38
N VAL A 58 11.92 2.60 -3.04
CA VAL A 58 11.15 1.35 -3.04
C VAL A 58 11.13 0.74 -4.45
N TYR A 59 10.82 1.55 -5.45
CA TYR A 59 10.82 1.16 -6.85
C TYR A 59 12.18 0.57 -7.29
N ALA A 60 13.27 1.28 -6.97
CA ALA A 60 14.63 0.83 -7.30
C ALA A 60 14.97 -0.50 -6.63
N GLN A 61 14.62 -0.68 -5.34
CA GLN A 61 14.89 -1.92 -4.60
C GLN A 61 14.12 -3.11 -5.16
N LEU A 62 12.82 -2.95 -5.46
CA LEU A 62 11.99 -4.02 -6.04
C LEU A 62 12.46 -4.38 -7.46
N THR A 63 12.77 -3.38 -8.28
CA THR A 63 13.27 -3.59 -9.64
C THR A 63 14.62 -4.32 -9.63
N ALA A 64 15.51 -3.99 -8.69
CA ALA A 64 16.78 -4.69 -8.52
C ALA A 64 16.61 -6.18 -8.13
N GLN A 65 15.48 -6.53 -7.50
CA GLN A 65 15.08 -7.93 -7.20
C GLN A 65 14.35 -8.61 -8.37
N GLY A 66 14.23 -7.94 -9.52
CA GLY A 66 13.55 -8.48 -10.70
C GLY A 66 12.02 -8.41 -10.63
N ILE A 67 11.44 -7.69 -9.68
CA ILE A 67 9.99 -7.48 -9.59
C ILE A 67 9.57 -6.42 -10.61
N HIS A 68 8.61 -6.74 -11.45
CA HIS A 68 8.00 -5.75 -12.34
C HIS A 68 7.23 -4.74 -11.49
N THR A 69 7.73 -3.51 -11.43
CA THR A 69 7.18 -2.46 -10.60
C THR A 69 6.79 -1.26 -11.45
N ASP A 70 5.56 -0.76 -11.27
CA ASP A 70 5.09 0.48 -11.88
C ASP A 70 5.16 1.59 -10.82
N LEU A 71 5.74 2.73 -11.21
CA LEU A 71 5.77 3.93 -10.38
C LEU A 71 4.77 4.94 -10.93
N LEU A 72 3.64 5.08 -10.26
CA LEU A 72 2.47 5.81 -10.71
C LEU A 72 2.33 7.17 -10.00
N ASP A 73 1.66 8.10 -10.65
CA ASP A 73 1.23 9.36 -10.04
C ASP A 73 -0.04 9.19 -9.20
N GLU A 74 -0.40 10.22 -8.40
CA GLU A 74 -1.60 10.20 -7.54
C GLU A 74 -2.86 9.82 -8.33
N PHE A 75 -3.11 10.52 -9.44
CA PHE A 75 -4.26 10.27 -10.33
C PHE A 75 -3.79 9.75 -11.71
N ASP A 76 -2.92 8.73 -11.69
CA ASP A 76 -2.42 8.15 -12.93
C ASP A 76 -3.54 7.45 -13.72
N PRO A 77 -3.72 7.72 -15.01
CA PRO A 77 -4.76 7.06 -15.80
C PRO A 77 -4.59 5.54 -15.90
N HIS A 78 -3.38 5.01 -15.66
CA HIS A 78 -3.14 3.56 -15.60
C HIS A 78 -3.74 2.88 -14.36
N LEU A 79 -4.21 3.65 -13.36
CA LEU A 79 -4.94 3.10 -12.21
C LEU A 79 -6.28 2.49 -12.63
N THR A 80 -6.92 3.02 -13.68
CA THR A 80 -8.20 2.52 -14.16
C THR A 80 -8.10 1.06 -14.59
N ASN A 81 -8.75 0.17 -13.84
CA ASN A 81 -8.68 -1.28 -14.00
C ASN A 81 -7.25 -1.85 -13.91
N TYR A 82 -6.34 -1.20 -13.19
CA TYR A 82 -5.01 -1.72 -12.97
C TYR A 82 -5.06 -3.13 -12.42
N TYR A 83 -4.40 -4.05 -13.10
CA TYR A 83 -4.30 -5.44 -12.67
C TYR A 83 -2.85 -5.76 -12.27
N GLY A 84 -2.66 -6.09 -10.99
CA GLY A 84 -1.36 -6.41 -10.41
C GLY A 84 -1.47 -7.35 -9.22
N THR A 85 -0.33 -7.73 -8.67
CA THR A 85 -0.25 -8.58 -7.48
C THR A 85 -0.49 -7.77 -6.21
N ALA A 86 -0.10 -6.51 -6.19
CA ALA A 86 -0.31 -5.57 -5.09
C ALA A 86 -0.24 -4.11 -5.56
N LEU A 87 -0.86 -3.21 -4.79
CA LEU A 87 -0.73 -1.76 -4.94
C LEU A 87 -0.43 -1.14 -3.57
N ILE A 88 0.56 -0.25 -3.53
CA ILE A 88 0.96 0.49 -2.34
C ILE A 88 1.00 1.98 -2.67
N SER A 89 0.20 2.80 -1.97
CA SER A 89 0.29 4.26 -2.03
C SER A 89 1.15 4.76 -0.87
N ILE A 90 2.14 5.59 -1.18
CA ILE A 90 3.12 6.10 -0.21
C ILE A 90 2.83 7.57 0.05
N HIS A 91 2.55 7.88 1.31
CA HIS A 91 2.24 9.20 1.86
C HIS A 91 3.07 9.49 3.10
N ALA A 92 3.05 10.74 3.56
CA ALA A 92 3.57 11.17 4.84
C ALA A 92 2.56 12.08 5.54
N ASP A 93 2.43 11.92 6.86
CA ASP A 93 1.46 12.68 7.64
C ASP A 93 1.91 14.13 7.87
N SER A 94 1.00 14.94 8.35
CA SER A 94 1.10 16.39 8.54
C SER A 94 2.45 16.88 9.09
N CYS A 95 2.84 18.09 8.65
CA CYS A 95 3.95 18.84 9.21
C CYS A 95 3.57 19.70 10.44
N VAL A 96 2.28 19.72 10.79
CA VAL A 96 1.80 20.47 11.95
C VAL A 96 2.17 19.73 13.24
N TYR A 97 2.80 20.43 14.19
CA TYR A 97 2.97 19.89 15.53
C TYR A 97 1.64 19.90 16.29
N TYR A 98 1.11 18.74 16.58
CA TYR A 98 -0.10 18.59 17.41
C TYR A 98 0.24 18.36 18.89
N ASN A 99 1.12 17.41 19.15
CA ASN A 99 1.64 17.01 20.45
C ASN A 99 2.75 15.97 20.26
N ASP A 100 3.43 15.57 21.32
CA ASP A 100 4.55 14.61 21.28
C ASP A 100 4.14 13.17 20.88
N LEU A 101 2.84 12.89 20.79
CA LEU A 101 2.33 11.59 20.36
C LEU A 101 2.04 11.53 18.84
N ALA A 102 2.14 12.67 18.11
CA ALA A 102 2.00 12.71 16.67
C ALA A 102 3.30 12.27 15.98
N THR A 103 3.65 11.00 16.19
CA THR A 103 4.85 10.32 15.69
C THR A 103 4.51 8.87 15.38
N GLY A 104 5.24 8.25 14.45
CA GLY A 104 5.02 6.88 14.03
C GLY A 104 4.34 6.79 12.67
N PHE A 105 4.14 5.57 12.20
CA PHE A 105 3.57 5.27 10.89
C PHE A 105 2.20 4.59 11.03
N LYS A 106 1.43 4.57 9.95
CA LYS A 106 0.16 3.84 9.89
C LYS A 106 -0.11 3.29 8.51
N ILE A 107 -0.87 2.22 8.43
CA ILE A 107 -1.25 1.54 7.19
C ILE A 107 -2.76 1.34 7.19
N ALA A 108 -3.42 1.70 6.11
CA ALA A 108 -4.81 1.36 5.88
C ALA A 108 -4.94 0.45 4.67
N GLY A 109 -5.57 -0.70 4.86
CA GLY A 109 -5.94 -1.60 3.77
C GLY A 109 -7.21 -1.11 3.06
N SER A 110 -7.33 -1.48 1.80
CA SER A 110 -8.53 -1.22 1.01
C SER A 110 -9.78 -1.81 1.66
N SER A 111 -10.88 -1.03 1.69
CA SER A 111 -12.20 -1.54 2.08
C SER A 111 -12.89 -2.36 0.97
N PHE A 112 -12.33 -2.40 -0.25
CA PHE A 112 -12.90 -3.07 -1.42
C PHE A 112 -12.32 -4.46 -1.69
N THR A 113 -11.16 -4.79 -1.09
CA THR A 113 -10.49 -6.07 -1.27
C THR A 113 -9.77 -6.48 0.01
N ASP A 114 -9.57 -7.79 0.20
CA ASP A 114 -8.77 -8.27 1.33
C ASP A 114 -7.29 -7.93 1.13
N SER A 115 -6.81 -6.99 1.92
CA SER A 115 -5.41 -6.54 1.94
C SER A 115 -4.67 -6.93 3.23
N SER A 116 -5.28 -7.78 4.06
CA SER A 116 -4.79 -8.11 5.41
C SER A 116 -3.37 -8.66 5.38
N GLN A 117 -3.08 -9.60 4.45
CA GLN A 117 -1.75 -10.20 4.36
C GLN A 117 -0.69 -9.19 3.91
N LEU A 118 -1.03 -8.31 2.97
CA LEU A 118 -0.15 -7.23 2.52
C LEU A 118 0.12 -6.24 3.67
N SER A 119 -0.93 -5.83 4.38
CA SER A 119 -0.82 -4.93 5.53
C SER A 119 0.08 -5.51 6.62
N ILE A 120 -0.12 -6.78 7.01
CA ILE A 120 0.69 -7.45 8.04
C ILE A 120 2.17 -7.52 7.64
N CYS A 121 2.46 -7.90 6.40
CA CYS A 121 3.83 -7.99 5.90
C CYS A 121 4.52 -6.62 5.89
N VAL A 122 3.84 -5.58 5.37
CA VAL A 122 4.43 -4.23 5.30
C VAL A 122 4.54 -3.61 6.70
N GLU A 123 3.55 -3.76 7.56
CA GLU A 123 3.61 -3.26 8.95
C GLU A 123 4.80 -3.87 9.71
N SER A 124 4.92 -5.20 9.66
CA SER A 124 6.02 -5.90 10.38
C SER A 124 7.38 -5.46 9.86
N ALA A 125 7.59 -5.49 8.56
CA ALA A 125 8.89 -5.13 7.96
C ALA A 125 9.24 -3.65 8.15
N TYR A 126 8.24 -2.76 8.05
CA TYR A 126 8.43 -1.33 8.27
C TYR A 126 8.79 -1.02 9.73
N ARG A 127 8.07 -1.62 10.68
CA ARG A 127 8.37 -1.50 12.11
C ARG A 127 9.76 -2.03 12.45
N ASP A 128 10.15 -3.19 11.91
CA ASP A 128 11.46 -3.79 12.13
C ASP A 128 12.60 -2.91 11.57
N ALA A 129 12.40 -2.29 10.42
CA ALA A 129 13.39 -1.42 9.81
C ALA A 129 13.52 -0.08 10.55
N THR A 130 12.41 0.60 10.80
CA THR A 130 12.38 1.98 11.30
C THR A 130 12.40 2.08 12.82
N GLN A 131 11.98 1.04 13.54
CA GLN A 131 11.72 1.03 14.98
C GLN A 131 10.65 2.06 15.41
N MET A 132 9.85 2.57 14.47
CA MET A 132 8.79 3.54 14.75
C MET A 132 7.55 2.86 15.34
N PHE A 133 6.75 3.63 16.06
CA PHE A 133 5.45 3.19 16.59
C PHE A 133 4.43 3.05 15.46
N TYR A 134 3.53 2.06 15.61
CA TYR A 134 2.35 1.96 14.75
C TYR A 134 1.23 2.84 15.32
N HIS A 135 0.83 3.85 14.54
CA HIS A 135 -0.12 4.90 14.97
C HIS A 135 -1.55 4.58 14.50
N GLU A 136 -2.11 3.44 14.92
CA GLU A 136 -3.38 2.90 14.44
C GLU A 136 -4.61 3.79 14.68
N ASN A 137 -4.59 4.57 15.78
CA ASN A 137 -5.76 5.33 16.24
C ASN A 137 -6.13 6.53 15.36
N THR A 138 -5.35 6.84 14.33
CA THR A 138 -5.60 7.92 13.37
C THR A 138 -5.82 7.43 11.94
N ILE A 139 -6.08 6.14 11.75
CA ILE A 139 -6.56 5.61 10.47
C ILE A 139 -7.97 6.16 10.25
N THR A 140 -8.16 6.84 9.13
CA THR A 140 -9.43 7.50 8.80
C THR A 140 -10.22 6.70 7.75
N PRO A 141 -11.56 6.91 7.66
CA PRO A 141 -12.34 6.35 6.55
C PRO A 141 -11.82 6.76 5.17
N HIS A 142 -11.23 7.95 5.01
CA HIS A 142 -10.64 8.37 3.74
C HIS A 142 -9.44 7.53 3.32
N MET A 143 -8.67 7.02 4.27
CA MET A 143 -7.56 6.12 3.97
C MET A 143 -8.05 4.74 3.51
N THR A 144 -9.09 4.18 4.14
CA THR A 144 -9.64 2.87 3.77
C THR A 144 -10.51 2.92 2.50
N ASP A 145 -11.03 4.11 2.16
CA ASP A 145 -11.80 4.42 0.96
C ASP A 145 -11.00 5.34 0.01
N TYR A 146 -9.69 5.14 -0.06
CA TYR A 146 -8.80 5.92 -0.92
C TYR A 146 -9.17 5.75 -2.39
N HIS A 147 -9.07 6.83 -3.20
CA HIS A 147 -9.59 6.84 -4.57
C HIS A 147 -9.03 5.69 -5.43
N ALA A 148 -7.71 5.44 -5.37
CA ALA A 148 -7.07 4.40 -6.17
C ALA A 148 -7.65 3.00 -5.90
N PHE A 149 -8.12 2.74 -4.67
CA PHE A 149 -8.73 1.45 -4.31
C PHE A 149 -10.05 1.19 -5.04
N ARG A 150 -10.72 2.24 -5.51
CA ARG A 150 -11.94 2.14 -6.33
C ARG A 150 -11.65 2.03 -7.82
N GLU A 151 -10.47 2.45 -8.25
CA GLU A 151 -10.09 2.53 -9.66
C GLU A 151 -9.45 1.24 -10.17
N ILE A 152 -8.71 0.55 -9.31
CA ILE A 152 -8.01 -0.68 -9.67
C ILE A 152 -8.95 -1.87 -9.90
N ALA A 153 -8.47 -2.90 -10.57
CA ALA A 153 -9.24 -4.11 -10.83
C ALA A 153 -9.66 -4.79 -9.51
N PRO A 154 -10.89 -5.32 -9.44
CA PRO A 154 -11.36 -6.02 -8.25
C PRO A 154 -10.45 -7.19 -7.86
N GLY A 155 -10.15 -7.31 -6.57
CA GLY A 155 -9.35 -8.38 -6.02
C GLY A 155 -7.85 -8.10 -5.95
N VAL A 156 -7.37 -6.95 -6.41
CA VAL A 156 -5.99 -6.52 -6.21
C VAL A 156 -5.81 -6.03 -4.76
N PRO A 157 -4.98 -6.69 -3.92
CA PRO A 157 -4.67 -6.21 -2.59
C PRO A 157 -4.02 -4.82 -2.66
N ALA A 158 -4.53 -3.88 -1.87
CA ALA A 158 -4.07 -2.50 -1.92
C ALA A 158 -4.01 -1.87 -0.53
N ILE A 159 -2.97 -1.09 -0.27
CA ILE A 159 -2.76 -0.34 0.97
C ILE A 159 -2.31 1.09 0.69
N ILE A 160 -2.59 1.98 1.64
CA ILE A 160 -1.94 3.28 1.79
C ILE A 160 -1.11 3.26 3.07
N ILE A 161 0.11 3.75 3.00
CA ILE A 161 0.98 3.92 4.16
C ILE A 161 1.30 5.40 4.36
N GLU A 162 1.08 5.90 5.59
CA GLU A 162 1.67 7.14 6.08
C GLU A 162 3.00 6.78 6.72
N THR A 163 4.09 7.16 6.10
CA THR A 163 5.45 6.74 6.48
C THR A 163 5.95 7.36 7.78
N GLY A 164 5.34 8.45 8.21
CA GLY A 164 5.65 9.17 9.44
C GLY A 164 5.13 10.59 9.38
N PHE A 165 5.12 11.28 10.52
CA PHE A 165 4.75 12.70 10.58
C PHE A 165 5.93 13.57 10.13
N MET A 166 5.69 14.44 9.16
CA MET A 166 6.70 15.35 8.62
C MET A 166 7.28 16.32 9.68
N ASN A 167 6.64 16.44 10.84
CA ASN A 167 7.15 17.19 11.99
C ASN A 167 8.11 16.34 12.83
N LEU A 168 7.60 15.36 13.57
CA LEU A 168 8.38 14.62 14.56
C LEU A 168 9.25 13.50 13.98
N ASP A 169 8.83 12.90 12.87
CA ASP A 169 9.56 11.81 12.23
C ASP A 169 10.41 12.27 11.05
N ARG A 170 10.55 13.60 10.87
CA ARG A 170 11.19 14.23 9.72
C ARG A 170 12.54 13.62 9.37
N GLN A 171 13.42 13.42 10.36
CA GLN A 171 14.74 12.87 10.11
C GLN A 171 14.67 11.48 9.47
N MET A 172 13.77 10.63 9.96
CA MET A 172 13.58 9.27 9.46
C MET A 172 13.09 9.27 8.00
N ILE A 173 12.07 10.08 7.70
CA ILE A 173 11.43 10.07 6.37
C ILE A 173 12.09 10.98 5.32
N THR A 174 13.15 11.72 5.70
CA THR A 174 13.94 12.53 4.77
C THR A 174 15.40 12.08 4.73
N THR A 175 16.23 12.47 5.71
CA THR A 175 17.67 12.18 5.69
C THR A 175 18.01 10.69 5.84
N GLN A 176 17.09 9.88 6.34
CA GLN A 176 17.20 8.42 6.49
C GLN A 176 16.21 7.67 5.59
N ALA A 177 15.74 8.26 4.50
CA ALA A 177 14.68 7.72 3.63
C ALA A 177 14.96 6.31 3.09
N ASP A 178 16.21 5.86 3.05
CA ASP A 178 16.57 4.48 2.73
C ASP A 178 15.97 3.45 3.71
N VAL A 179 15.80 3.84 4.98
CA VAL A 179 15.30 2.94 6.04
C VAL A 179 13.81 2.65 5.86
N PRO A 180 12.91 3.66 5.78
CA PRO A 180 11.50 3.41 5.48
C PRO A 180 11.28 2.76 4.12
N ALA A 181 12.08 3.12 3.10
CA ALA A 181 11.99 2.49 1.79
C ALA A 181 12.33 0.99 1.85
N ALA A 182 13.38 0.61 2.59
CA ALA A 182 13.73 -0.80 2.80
C ALA A 182 12.64 -1.54 3.56
N GLY A 183 12.02 -0.91 4.56
CA GLY A 183 10.88 -1.48 5.30
C GLY A 183 9.70 -1.80 4.38
N ILE A 184 9.31 -0.87 3.52
CA ILE A 184 8.23 -1.06 2.54
C ILE A 184 8.61 -2.16 1.54
N ALA A 185 9.79 -2.09 0.92
CA ALA A 185 10.22 -3.07 -0.07
C ALA A 185 10.27 -4.49 0.50
N ASN A 186 10.84 -4.68 1.70
CA ASN A 186 10.88 -5.97 2.39
C ASN A 186 9.48 -6.48 2.74
N GLY A 187 8.56 -5.59 3.11
CA GLY A 187 7.18 -5.94 3.37
C GLY A 187 6.47 -6.44 2.10
N ILE A 188 6.70 -5.79 0.96
CA ILE A 188 6.17 -6.25 -0.33
C ILE A 188 6.75 -7.61 -0.68
N LEU A 189 8.06 -7.81 -0.55
CA LEU A 189 8.70 -9.12 -0.82
C LEU A 189 8.14 -10.21 0.11
N CYS A 190 7.97 -9.93 1.41
CA CYS A 190 7.29 -10.85 2.34
C CYS A 190 5.89 -11.25 1.86
N PHE A 191 5.13 -10.32 1.32
CA PHE A 191 3.80 -10.59 0.78
C PHE A 191 3.88 -11.47 -0.47
N LEU A 192 4.78 -11.14 -1.40
CA LEU A 192 4.95 -11.89 -2.65
C LEU A 192 5.38 -13.35 -2.41
N ASP A 193 6.21 -13.60 -1.41
CA ASP A 193 6.66 -14.94 -1.02
C ASP A 193 5.53 -15.83 -0.45
N LYS A 194 4.39 -15.24 -0.11
CA LYS A 194 3.23 -15.93 0.45
C LYS A 194 2.10 -16.14 -0.56
N GLN A 195 2.29 -15.74 -1.82
CA GLN A 195 1.34 -15.95 -2.91
C GLN A 195 1.62 -17.28 -3.59
#